data_a538c75e3b1483552098fc521e2ab150
#
_entry.id   a538c75e3b1483552098fc521e2ab150
#
_cell.length_a   1.000
_cell.length_b   1.000
_cell.length_c   1.000
_cell.angle_alpha   90.00
_cell.angle_beta   90.00
_cell.angle_gamma   90.00
#
_symmetry.space_group_name_H-M   'P 1'
#
loop_
_entity.id
_entity.type
_entity.pdbx_description
1 polymer ?
#
loop_
_entity_poly.entity_id
_entity_poly.type
_entity_poly.pdbx_seq_one_letter_code
_entity_poly.pdbx_strand_id
1 'polypeptide(L)'
;TITFSNLTGDISVMKAPKRVAVTGAAGQIAYSLLFRIANGDMLGKDQPVILQLLDITPAMAAVKGVVMELEDCAFPLLAGIVVTDDPNVAFKDADYALLVGARPRSKGMERKDLLEANGAIFTVQGKALNDHASRDVKVLVVGNPANTNAYIAMKSAPDLPAKNFTAMLRLDHNRALSQLAAKTGRTVDSIEKLVVWGNHSPTMYPDIRFASSNGDAMTKLVNDEAWVKDTFIPTVGKRGAAIIEARGLSSAASAANAAIDHMRDWALGTNGKWVTMGVPSQGDYEIPEGVIYGMPVTCQNGEYTIVKGLDIDAFSRERMNATLEELEGERNGVKHLLG
;
A
#
# COMPACT_ATOMS: atom_id res chain seq x y z
N THR A 1 -55.74 21.77 -12.55
CA THR A 1 -55.03 20.59 -13.04
C THR A 1 -53.63 21.07 -13.44
N ILE A 2 -52.64 20.80 -12.58
CA ILE A 2 -51.23 21.13 -12.86
C ILE A 2 -50.61 19.86 -13.44
N THR A 3 -50.23 19.92 -14.70
CA THR A 3 -49.52 18.86 -15.41
C THR A 3 -48.04 18.98 -15.03
N PHE A 4 -47.53 17.99 -14.31
CA PHE A 4 -46.07 17.82 -14.14
C PHE A 4 -45.54 17.22 -15.45
N SER A 5 -44.75 18.01 -16.19
CA SER A 5 -43.96 17.48 -17.28
C SER A 5 -42.82 16.63 -16.70
N ASN A 6 -42.70 15.41 -17.20
CA ASN A 6 -41.63 14.46 -16.87
C ASN A 6 -40.27 15.09 -17.21
N LEU A 7 -39.56 15.53 -16.19
CA LEU A 7 -38.13 15.69 -16.25
C LEU A 7 -37.53 14.30 -16.00
N THR A 8 -37.35 13.52 -17.05
CA THR A 8 -36.47 12.37 -17.04
C THR A 8 -35.02 12.89 -17.12
N GLY A 9 -34.56 13.56 -16.09
CA GLY A 9 -33.17 13.64 -15.81
C GLY A 9 -32.74 12.32 -15.22
N ASP A 10 -31.76 11.69 -15.79
CA ASP A 10 -31.06 10.55 -15.18
C ASP A 10 -30.69 10.93 -13.74
N ILE A 11 -31.48 10.47 -12.79
CA ILE A 11 -31.06 10.44 -11.40
C ILE A 11 -30.04 9.32 -11.36
N SER A 12 -28.76 9.68 -11.55
CA SER A 12 -27.67 8.76 -11.26
C SER A 12 -27.83 8.37 -9.79
N VAL A 13 -28.31 7.14 -9.56
CA VAL A 13 -28.42 6.59 -8.22
C VAL A 13 -27.02 6.56 -7.65
N MET A 14 -26.71 7.40 -6.66
CA MET A 14 -25.43 7.39 -5.99
C MET A 14 -25.21 6.01 -5.39
N LYS A 15 -24.01 5.47 -5.58
CA LYS A 15 -23.59 4.19 -4.97
C LYS A 15 -23.71 4.28 -3.46
N ALA A 16 -23.98 3.15 -2.81
CA ALA A 16 -23.92 3.07 -1.36
C ALA A 16 -22.51 3.40 -0.86
N PRO A 17 -22.36 4.13 0.24
CA PRO A 17 -21.04 4.48 0.78
C PRO A 17 -20.19 3.25 1.09
N LYS A 18 -18.88 3.35 0.82
CA LYS A 18 -17.88 2.38 1.24
C LYS A 18 -17.20 2.87 2.52
N ARG A 19 -16.95 1.95 3.43
CA ARG A 19 -16.28 2.24 4.70
C ARG A 19 -14.79 2.05 4.57
N VAL A 20 -14.06 3.11 4.79
CA VAL A 20 -12.60 3.17 4.66
C VAL A 20 -11.99 3.47 6.03
N ALA A 21 -11.36 2.47 6.62
CA ALA A 21 -10.64 2.62 7.88
C ALA A 21 -9.20 3.06 7.60
N VAL A 22 -8.72 4.04 8.36
CA VAL A 22 -7.34 4.53 8.28
C VAL A 22 -6.77 4.64 9.69
N THR A 23 -5.66 3.97 9.94
CA THR A 23 -4.93 4.05 11.20
C THR A 23 -3.84 5.11 11.17
N GLY A 24 -3.40 5.58 12.31
CA GLY A 24 -2.43 6.68 12.37
C GLY A 24 -3.01 7.98 11.83
N ALA A 25 -4.30 8.22 12.07
CA ALA A 25 -5.07 9.30 11.46
C ALA A 25 -4.55 10.71 11.77
N ALA A 26 -3.79 10.89 12.85
CA ALA A 26 -3.15 12.16 13.20
C ALA A 26 -1.78 12.37 12.54
N GLY A 27 -1.25 11.37 11.83
CA GLY A 27 0.10 11.41 11.26
C GLY A 27 0.19 12.14 9.92
N GLN A 28 1.42 12.38 9.47
CA GLN A 28 1.71 13.13 8.25
C GLN A 28 1.22 12.41 6.98
N ILE A 29 1.38 11.09 6.91
CA ILE A 29 0.88 10.32 5.76
C ILE A 29 -0.64 10.41 5.69
N ALA A 30 -1.33 10.20 6.81
CA ALA A 30 -2.77 10.31 6.88
C ALA A 30 -3.27 11.71 6.49
N TYR A 31 -2.59 12.75 6.93
CA TYR A 31 -2.92 14.12 6.56
C TYR A 31 -2.89 14.35 5.04
N SER A 32 -1.92 13.75 4.35
CA SER A 32 -1.85 13.81 2.88
C SER A 32 -2.85 12.86 2.19
N LEU A 33 -3.27 11.80 2.88
CA LEU A 33 -4.07 10.71 2.32
C LEU A 33 -5.58 10.96 2.41
N LEU A 34 -6.06 11.39 3.58
CA LEU A 34 -7.47 11.44 3.90
C LEU A 34 -8.27 12.36 2.98
N PHE A 35 -7.73 13.53 2.67
CA PHE A 35 -8.38 14.52 1.80
C PHE A 35 -8.52 13.99 0.36
N ARG A 36 -7.55 13.25 -0.11
CA ARG A 36 -7.59 12.62 -1.42
C ARG A 36 -8.60 11.47 -1.49
N ILE A 37 -8.67 10.64 -0.46
CA ILE A 37 -9.71 9.61 -0.36
C ILE A 37 -11.11 10.25 -0.40
N ALA A 38 -11.32 11.27 0.42
CA ALA A 38 -12.59 11.98 0.50
C ALA A 38 -12.96 12.69 -0.81
N ASN A 39 -11.96 13.11 -1.59
CA ASN A 39 -12.16 13.74 -2.90
C ASN A 39 -12.43 12.76 -4.05
N GLY A 40 -12.40 11.45 -3.79
CA GLY A 40 -12.67 10.42 -4.80
C GLY A 40 -11.46 9.96 -5.59
N ASP A 41 -10.24 10.30 -5.18
CA ASP A 41 -9.02 9.92 -5.90
C ASP A 41 -8.71 8.41 -5.79
N MET A 42 -9.21 7.75 -4.75
CA MET A 42 -8.96 6.34 -4.51
C MET A 42 -10.02 5.41 -5.07
N LEU A 43 -11.29 5.70 -4.86
CA LEU A 43 -12.40 4.80 -5.23
C LEU A 43 -13.27 5.34 -6.38
N GLY A 44 -12.93 6.50 -6.92
CA GLY A 44 -13.66 7.10 -8.03
C GLY A 44 -14.56 8.26 -7.61
N LYS A 45 -14.88 9.10 -8.58
CA LYS A 45 -15.66 10.33 -8.36
C LYS A 45 -17.16 10.07 -8.15
N ASP A 46 -17.60 8.84 -8.32
CA ASP A 46 -18.98 8.40 -8.15
C ASP A 46 -19.20 7.54 -6.88
N GLN A 47 -18.14 7.30 -6.09
CA GLN A 47 -18.18 6.44 -4.90
C GLN A 47 -18.11 7.26 -3.61
N PRO A 48 -19.22 7.41 -2.89
CA PRO A 48 -19.20 7.99 -1.55
C PRO A 48 -18.41 7.12 -0.57
N VAL A 49 -17.79 7.77 0.42
CA VAL A 49 -17.00 7.11 1.45
C VAL A 49 -17.41 7.56 2.85
N ILE A 50 -17.28 6.64 3.80
CA ILE A 50 -17.32 6.91 5.23
C ILE A 50 -15.91 6.64 5.75
N LEU A 51 -15.25 7.66 6.28
CA LEU A 51 -13.92 7.51 6.86
C LEU A 51 -14.04 7.06 8.32
N GLN A 52 -13.31 5.99 8.67
CA GLN A 52 -13.23 5.44 10.02
C GLN A 52 -11.79 5.61 10.51
N LEU A 53 -11.59 6.63 11.35
CA LEU A 53 -10.26 7.13 11.73
C LEU A 53 -9.85 6.60 13.09
N LEU A 54 -8.69 5.92 13.13
CA LEU A 54 -8.12 5.32 14.33
C LEU A 54 -6.78 5.97 14.65
N ASP A 55 -6.60 6.35 15.90
CA ASP A 55 -5.29 6.67 16.44
C ASP A 55 -5.25 6.32 17.93
N ILE A 56 -4.09 6.47 18.56
CA ILE A 56 -3.93 6.27 19.99
C ILE A 56 -4.64 7.37 20.78
N THR A 57 -5.03 7.06 22.01
CA THR A 57 -5.77 8.00 22.87
C THR A 57 -5.11 9.38 22.97
N PRO A 58 -3.78 9.51 23.15
CA PRO A 58 -3.13 10.84 23.22
C PRO A 58 -3.23 11.67 21.95
N ALA A 59 -3.50 11.04 20.79
CA ALA A 59 -3.60 11.72 19.49
C ALA A 59 -5.02 12.16 19.13
N MET A 60 -6.02 11.82 19.93
CA MET A 60 -7.43 12.08 19.59
C MET A 60 -7.75 13.57 19.39
N ALA A 61 -7.12 14.46 20.13
CA ALA A 61 -7.31 15.90 19.94
C ALA A 61 -6.85 16.35 18.54
N ALA A 62 -5.70 15.84 18.08
CA ALA A 62 -5.19 16.14 16.74
C ALA A 62 -6.09 15.57 15.64
N VAL A 63 -6.62 14.36 15.83
CA VAL A 63 -7.58 13.75 14.88
C VAL A 63 -8.83 14.60 14.75
N LYS A 64 -9.35 15.17 15.86
CA LYS A 64 -10.49 16.09 15.81
C LYS A 64 -10.21 17.33 14.94
N GLY A 65 -8.99 17.86 15.00
CA GLY A 65 -8.57 18.96 14.13
C GLY A 65 -8.57 18.57 12.66
N VAL A 66 -8.10 17.38 12.32
CA VAL A 66 -8.15 16.84 10.95
C VAL A 66 -9.59 16.68 10.47
N VAL A 67 -10.48 16.23 11.34
CA VAL A 67 -11.92 16.11 11.03
C VAL A 67 -12.54 17.46 10.70
N MET A 68 -12.22 18.50 11.47
CA MET A 68 -12.67 19.86 11.18
C MET A 68 -12.24 20.32 9.79
N GLU A 69 -11.00 20.06 9.40
CA GLU A 69 -10.51 20.41 8.07
C GLU A 69 -11.21 19.59 6.97
N LEU A 70 -11.48 18.31 7.19
CA LEU A 70 -12.24 17.49 6.26
C LEU A 70 -13.66 18.03 6.06
N GLU A 71 -14.31 18.46 7.14
CA GLU A 71 -15.63 19.10 7.10
C GLU A 71 -15.57 20.44 6.33
N ASP A 72 -14.53 21.24 6.57
CA ASP A 72 -14.35 22.53 5.91
C ASP A 72 -14.11 22.40 4.39
N CYS A 73 -13.63 21.26 3.93
CA CYS A 73 -13.48 20.98 2.49
C CYS A 73 -14.81 20.74 1.79
N ALA A 74 -15.87 20.43 2.51
CA ALA A 74 -17.22 20.19 1.99
C ALA A 74 -17.23 19.17 0.81
N PHE A 75 -16.46 18.09 0.93
CA PHE A 75 -16.38 17.06 -0.11
C PHE A 75 -17.74 16.39 -0.34
N PRO A 76 -18.29 16.42 -1.56
CA PRO A 76 -19.59 15.81 -1.86
C PRO A 76 -19.61 14.30 -1.62
N LEU A 77 -18.46 13.62 -1.72
CA LEU A 77 -18.35 12.17 -1.57
C LEU A 77 -18.17 11.73 -0.11
N LEU A 78 -17.87 12.65 0.80
CA LEU A 78 -17.67 12.32 2.22
C LEU A 78 -19.03 12.17 2.91
N ALA A 79 -19.48 10.93 3.06
CA ALA A 79 -20.81 10.61 3.61
C ALA A 79 -20.82 10.54 5.14
N GLY A 80 -19.67 10.41 5.78
CA GLY A 80 -19.56 10.37 7.24
C GLY A 80 -18.12 10.17 7.71
N ILE A 81 -17.91 10.44 8.99
CA ILE A 81 -16.62 10.27 9.66
C ILE A 81 -16.85 9.63 11.03
N VAL A 82 -16.12 8.58 11.34
CA VAL A 82 -16.04 7.95 12.66
C VAL A 82 -14.64 8.18 13.20
N VAL A 83 -14.52 8.64 14.44
CA VAL A 83 -13.25 8.86 15.13
C VAL A 83 -13.22 8.01 16.40
N THR A 84 -12.17 7.23 16.56
CA THR A 84 -12.06 6.32 17.71
C THR A 84 -10.60 5.98 18.03
N ASP A 85 -10.35 5.60 19.27
CA ASP A 85 -9.12 4.98 19.72
C ASP A 85 -9.27 3.46 19.92
N ASP A 86 -10.43 2.89 19.59
CA ASP A 86 -10.73 1.47 19.67
C ASP A 86 -10.68 0.81 18.29
N PRO A 87 -9.74 -0.11 18.03
CA PRO A 87 -9.66 -0.82 16.75
C PRO A 87 -10.94 -1.55 16.35
N ASN A 88 -11.68 -2.07 17.33
CA ASN A 88 -12.94 -2.79 17.07
C ASN A 88 -14.01 -1.88 16.48
N VAL A 89 -14.03 -0.62 16.91
CA VAL A 89 -14.94 0.39 16.35
C VAL A 89 -14.44 0.87 14.98
N ALA A 90 -13.13 1.10 14.85
CA ALA A 90 -12.55 1.60 13.60
C ALA A 90 -12.75 0.65 12.43
N PHE A 91 -12.64 -0.66 12.67
CA PHE A 91 -12.73 -1.67 11.60
C PHE A 91 -14.13 -2.23 11.38
N LYS A 92 -15.10 -1.78 12.15
CA LYS A 92 -16.49 -2.27 12.01
C LYS A 92 -17.00 -2.05 10.58
N ASP A 93 -17.38 -3.17 9.96
CA ASP A 93 -17.90 -3.20 8.59
C ASP A 93 -16.98 -2.55 7.54
N ALA A 94 -15.69 -2.43 7.82
CA ALA A 94 -14.74 -1.83 6.90
C ALA A 94 -14.64 -2.62 5.59
N ASP A 95 -14.77 -1.91 4.48
CA ASP A 95 -14.56 -2.44 3.12
C ASP A 95 -13.10 -2.33 2.70
N TYR A 96 -12.43 -1.29 3.18
CA TYR A 96 -11.01 -0.99 2.95
C TYR A 96 -10.37 -0.60 4.27
N ALA A 97 -9.16 -1.08 4.50
CA ALA A 97 -8.40 -0.73 5.69
C ALA A 97 -6.96 -0.40 5.29
N LEU A 98 -6.57 0.86 5.50
CA LEU A 98 -5.20 1.33 5.29
C LEU A 98 -4.53 1.47 6.66
N LEU A 99 -3.63 0.53 6.96
CA LEU A 99 -2.91 0.48 8.22
C LEU A 99 -1.62 1.29 8.09
N VAL A 100 -1.76 2.58 8.29
CA VAL A 100 -0.71 3.57 8.07
C VAL A 100 0.12 3.78 9.33
N GLY A 101 -0.53 3.74 10.49
CA GLY A 101 0.10 3.94 11.77
C GLY A 101 1.04 2.81 12.15
N ALA A 102 2.25 3.20 12.57
CA ALA A 102 3.24 2.33 13.16
C ALA A 102 4.03 3.16 14.16
N ARG A 103 4.62 2.49 15.15
CA ARG A 103 5.51 3.16 16.09
C ARG A 103 6.81 3.52 15.38
N PRO A 104 7.22 4.79 15.33
CA PRO A 104 8.48 5.18 14.72
C PRO A 104 9.66 4.71 15.58
N ARG A 105 10.83 4.52 14.93
CA ARG A 105 12.06 4.21 15.63
C ARG A 105 12.48 5.40 16.49
N SER A 106 12.61 5.18 17.79
CA SER A 106 13.14 6.16 18.72
C SER A 106 14.64 6.03 18.89
N LYS A 107 15.29 7.12 19.35
CA LYS A 107 16.74 7.14 19.60
C LYS A 107 17.11 6.05 20.61
N GLY A 108 18.11 5.22 20.26
CA GLY A 108 18.56 4.12 21.10
C GLY A 108 17.77 2.82 20.97
N MET A 109 16.71 2.79 20.20
CA MET A 109 15.93 1.59 19.94
C MET A 109 16.60 0.74 18.87
N GLU A 110 16.81 -0.53 19.16
CA GLU A 110 17.30 -1.48 18.17
C GLU A 110 16.20 -1.89 17.19
N ARG A 111 16.59 -2.38 16.00
CA ARG A 111 15.65 -2.88 14.99
C ARG A 111 14.73 -3.98 15.57
N LYS A 112 15.27 -4.85 16.41
CA LYS A 112 14.54 -5.91 17.09
C LYS A 112 13.41 -5.37 17.97
N ASP A 113 13.69 -4.31 18.74
CA ASP A 113 12.70 -3.70 19.65
C ASP A 113 11.58 -3.03 18.87
N LEU A 114 11.92 -2.38 17.75
CA LEU A 114 10.94 -1.75 16.85
C LEU A 114 10.04 -2.79 16.20
N LEU A 115 10.61 -3.89 15.74
CA LEU A 115 9.88 -5.00 15.13
C LEU A 115 8.91 -5.62 16.12
N GLU A 116 9.33 -5.84 17.38
CA GLU A 116 8.50 -6.35 18.47
C GLU A 116 7.34 -5.40 18.80
N ALA A 117 7.64 -4.11 18.98
CA ALA A 117 6.63 -3.10 19.33
C ALA A 117 5.58 -2.93 18.25
N ASN A 118 5.98 -2.89 16.98
CA ASN A 118 5.05 -2.83 15.85
C ASN A 118 4.28 -4.14 15.71
N GLY A 119 4.93 -5.28 15.89
CA GLY A 119 4.28 -6.58 15.83
C GLY A 119 3.08 -6.68 16.79
N ALA A 120 3.24 -6.19 18.01
CA ALA A 120 2.14 -6.17 18.99
C ALA A 120 0.95 -5.33 18.51
N ILE A 121 1.20 -4.19 17.88
CA ILE A 121 0.16 -3.32 17.31
C ILE A 121 -0.62 -4.07 16.22
N PHE A 122 0.07 -4.70 15.29
CA PHE A 122 -0.55 -5.40 14.17
C PHE A 122 -1.24 -6.69 14.55
N THR A 123 -0.83 -7.33 15.63
CA THR A 123 -1.58 -8.44 16.25
C THR A 123 -2.98 -7.99 16.70
N VAL A 124 -3.05 -6.88 17.41
CA VAL A 124 -4.32 -6.31 17.89
C VAL A 124 -5.19 -5.86 16.72
N GLN A 125 -4.63 -5.17 15.75
CA GLN A 125 -5.37 -4.69 14.59
C GLN A 125 -5.84 -5.85 13.69
N GLY A 126 -5.02 -6.87 13.50
CA GLY A 126 -5.40 -8.07 12.76
C GLY A 126 -6.58 -8.80 13.40
N LYS A 127 -6.57 -8.93 14.71
CA LYS A 127 -7.71 -9.52 15.44
C LYS A 127 -8.98 -8.69 15.29
N ALA A 128 -8.87 -7.37 15.39
CA ALA A 128 -10.02 -6.48 15.24
C ALA A 128 -10.61 -6.55 13.82
N LEU A 129 -9.77 -6.63 12.80
CA LEU A 129 -10.21 -6.87 11.41
C LEU A 129 -10.94 -8.21 11.29
N ASN A 130 -10.37 -9.26 11.86
CA ASN A 130 -10.96 -10.60 11.86
C ASN A 130 -12.38 -10.61 12.43
N ASP A 131 -12.59 -9.91 13.54
CA ASP A 131 -13.83 -9.94 14.29
C ASP A 131 -14.90 -8.98 13.77
N HIS A 132 -14.50 -7.88 13.11
CA HIS A 132 -15.40 -6.76 12.84
C HIS A 132 -15.47 -6.29 11.40
N ALA A 133 -14.45 -6.51 10.56
CA ALA A 133 -14.43 -6.02 9.20
C ALA A 133 -15.35 -6.82 8.27
N SER A 134 -15.68 -6.24 7.13
CA SER A 134 -16.31 -6.98 6.03
C SER A 134 -15.44 -8.19 5.67
N ARG A 135 -16.06 -9.31 5.31
CA ARG A 135 -15.31 -10.52 4.91
C ARG A 135 -14.49 -10.32 3.63
N ASP A 136 -14.85 -9.34 2.82
CA ASP A 136 -14.15 -8.96 1.60
C ASP A 136 -13.23 -7.74 1.79
N VAL A 137 -12.93 -7.38 3.04
CA VAL A 137 -12.08 -6.22 3.34
C VAL A 137 -10.74 -6.30 2.60
N LYS A 138 -10.35 -5.20 1.97
CA LYS A 138 -9.03 -5.05 1.35
C LYS A 138 -8.12 -4.29 2.31
N VAL A 139 -7.05 -4.95 2.73
CA VAL A 139 -6.12 -4.42 3.72
C VAL A 139 -4.81 -4.05 3.04
N LEU A 140 -4.38 -2.81 3.24
CA LEU A 140 -3.07 -2.32 2.82
C LEU A 140 -2.28 -1.89 4.04
N VAL A 141 -1.14 -2.51 4.27
CA VAL A 141 -0.22 -2.12 5.33
C VAL A 141 0.86 -1.20 4.77
N VAL A 142 0.93 -0.01 5.35
CA VAL A 142 1.90 1.04 4.99
C VAL A 142 2.95 1.20 6.09
N GLY A 143 2.57 1.03 7.35
CA GLY A 143 3.46 1.15 8.51
C GLY A 143 4.61 0.15 8.47
N ASN A 144 5.84 0.65 8.66
CA ASN A 144 7.06 -0.15 8.54
C ASN A 144 7.37 -0.96 9.82
N PRO A 145 7.94 -2.15 9.66
CA PRO A 145 8.24 -2.88 8.41
C PRO A 145 6.99 -3.46 7.77
N ALA A 146 6.61 -2.91 6.61
CA ALA A 146 5.29 -3.11 6.02
C ALA A 146 4.97 -4.58 5.73
N ASN A 147 5.87 -5.31 5.09
CA ASN A 147 5.64 -6.70 4.70
C ASN A 147 5.43 -7.60 5.93
N THR A 148 6.30 -7.49 6.91
CA THR A 148 6.21 -8.29 8.15
C THR A 148 5.00 -7.91 8.98
N ASN A 149 4.69 -6.62 9.08
CA ASN A 149 3.48 -6.15 9.76
C ASN A 149 2.20 -6.68 9.09
N ALA A 150 2.17 -6.68 7.76
CA ALA A 150 1.05 -7.27 7.01
C ALA A 150 0.92 -8.77 7.27
N TYR A 151 2.03 -9.48 7.36
CA TYR A 151 2.05 -10.90 7.70
C TYR A 151 1.51 -11.17 9.11
N ILE A 152 1.92 -10.37 10.08
CA ILE A 152 1.41 -10.46 11.47
C ILE A 152 -0.10 -10.22 11.51
N ALA A 153 -0.59 -9.17 10.87
CA ALA A 153 -2.02 -8.87 10.81
C ALA A 153 -2.80 -10.02 10.15
N MET A 154 -2.30 -10.56 9.05
CA MET A 154 -2.89 -11.70 8.35
C MET A 154 -2.99 -12.93 9.25
N LYS A 155 -1.91 -13.29 9.95
CA LYS A 155 -1.88 -14.44 10.87
C LYS A 155 -2.79 -14.24 12.07
N SER A 156 -3.04 -12.99 12.45
CA SER A 156 -3.95 -12.63 13.56
C SER A 156 -5.42 -12.58 13.14
N ALA A 157 -5.71 -12.79 11.86
CA ALA A 157 -7.05 -12.76 11.27
C ALA A 157 -7.36 -14.08 10.54
N PRO A 158 -7.44 -15.22 11.25
CA PRO A 158 -7.54 -16.54 10.62
C PRO A 158 -8.85 -16.78 9.88
N ASP A 159 -9.91 -16.04 10.18
CA ASP A 159 -11.22 -16.18 9.52
C ASP A 159 -11.37 -15.32 8.25
N LEU A 160 -10.40 -14.46 7.99
CA LEU A 160 -10.34 -13.71 6.73
C LEU A 160 -9.42 -14.40 5.72
N PRO A 161 -9.74 -14.35 4.41
CA PRO A 161 -8.85 -14.88 3.40
C PRO A 161 -7.48 -14.19 3.44
N ALA A 162 -6.41 -14.97 3.38
CA ALA A 162 -5.03 -14.44 3.39
C ALA A 162 -4.79 -13.40 2.28
N LYS A 163 -5.40 -13.58 1.12
CA LYS A 163 -5.32 -12.67 -0.03
C LYS A 163 -5.83 -11.26 0.25
N ASN A 164 -6.62 -11.07 1.31
CA ASN A 164 -7.13 -9.75 1.68
C ASN A 164 -6.02 -8.84 2.27
N PHE A 165 -4.88 -9.40 2.65
CA PHE A 165 -3.79 -8.68 3.31
C PHE A 165 -2.66 -8.41 2.33
N THR A 166 -2.32 -7.13 2.15
CA THR A 166 -1.25 -6.68 1.26
C THR A 166 -0.33 -5.68 1.95
N ALA A 167 0.90 -5.57 1.44
CA ALA A 167 1.88 -4.58 1.87
C ALA A 167 2.20 -3.62 0.74
N MET A 168 2.52 -2.37 1.08
CA MET A 168 2.79 -1.34 0.09
C MET A 168 4.23 -1.37 -0.39
N LEU A 169 4.41 -1.77 -1.65
CA LEU A 169 5.63 -1.57 -2.43
C LEU A 169 5.42 -0.59 -3.59
N ARG A 170 4.22 0.00 -3.68
CA ARG A 170 3.91 0.93 -4.77
C ARG A 170 4.78 2.19 -4.73
N LEU A 171 5.21 2.62 -3.56
CA LEU A 171 6.15 3.74 -3.44
C LEU A 171 7.48 3.40 -4.09
N ASP A 172 8.04 2.21 -3.85
CA ASP A 172 9.25 1.74 -4.49
C ASP A 172 9.08 1.62 -6.01
N HIS A 173 7.94 1.10 -6.44
CA HIS A 173 7.55 1.01 -7.84
C HIS A 173 7.51 2.40 -8.50
N ASN A 174 6.88 3.38 -7.89
CA ASN A 174 6.78 4.74 -8.40
C ASN A 174 8.14 5.44 -8.43
N ARG A 175 8.98 5.21 -7.43
CA ARG A 175 10.37 5.70 -7.40
C ARG A 175 11.18 5.14 -8.57
N ALA A 176 11.04 3.85 -8.84
CA ALA A 176 11.70 3.21 -9.97
C ALA A 176 11.21 3.77 -11.32
N LEU A 177 9.91 3.95 -11.48
CA LEU A 177 9.34 4.58 -12.69
C LEU A 177 9.94 5.97 -12.94
N SER A 178 10.03 6.79 -11.91
CA SER A 178 10.57 8.15 -11.99
C SER A 178 12.04 8.16 -12.43
N GLN A 179 12.85 7.25 -11.88
CA GLN A 179 14.26 7.12 -12.25
C GLN A 179 14.44 6.68 -13.71
N LEU A 180 13.61 5.72 -14.15
CA LEU A 180 13.64 5.25 -15.54
C LEU A 180 13.19 6.33 -16.52
N ALA A 181 12.14 7.06 -16.18
CA ALA A 181 11.65 8.19 -16.99
C ALA A 181 12.75 9.26 -17.17
N ALA A 182 13.43 9.63 -16.09
CA ALA A 182 14.52 10.60 -16.13
C ALA A 182 15.72 10.09 -16.97
N LYS A 183 16.10 8.82 -16.82
CA LYS A 183 17.20 8.21 -17.56
C LYS A 183 16.96 8.12 -19.05
N THR A 184 15.73 7.79 -19.44
CA THR A 184 15.39 7.48 -20.84
C THR A 184 14.73 8.63 -21.59
N GLY A 185 14.29 9.68 -20.89
CA GLY A 185 13.48 10.76 -21.48
C GLY A 185 12.04 10.34 -21.84
N ARG A 186 11.62 9.14 -21.40
CA ARG A 186 10.25 8.66 -21.59
C ARG A 186 9.35 9.18 -20.47
N THR A 187 8.05 9.28 -20.75
CA THR A 187 7.08 9.67 -19.73
C THR A 187 6.80 8.50 -18.77
N VAL A 188 6.49 8.81 -17.52
CA VAL A 188 6.22 7.80 -16.49
C VAL A 188 5.08 6.88 -16.90
N ASP A 189 4.00 7.44 -17.45
CA ASP A 189 2.80 6.70 -17.84
C ASP A 189 3.00 5.80 -19.08
N SER A 190 4.08 6.01 -19.85
CA SER A 190 4.44 5.16 -20.97
C SER A 190 5.17 3.88 -20.58
N ILE A 191 5.68 3.81 -19.34
CA ILE A 191 6.49 2.69 -18.86
C ILE A 191 5.57 1.60 -18.32
N GLU A 192 5.67 0.41 -18.90
CA GLU A 192 4.85 -0.75 -18.56
C GLU A 192 5.71 -1.93 -18.11
N LYS A 193 5.09 -2.85 -17.38
CA LYS A 193 5.67 -4.13 -16.94
C LYS A 193 6.94 -4.01 -16.10
N LEU A 194 7.00 -2.94 -15.30
CA LEU A 194 7.99 -2.85 -14.23
C LEU A 194 7.51 -3.68 -13.03
N VAL A 195 8.43 -4.29 -12.32
CA VAL A 195 8.15 -4.99 -11.07
C VAL A 195 9.21 -4.67 -10.03
N VAL A 196 8.80 -4.59 -8.77
CA VAL A 196 9.68 -4.51 -7.61
C VAL A 196 9.47 -5.74 -6.75
N TRP A 197 10.47 -6.59 -6.69
CA TRP A 197 10.42 -7.86 -5.94
C TRP A 197 10.80 -7.66 -4.49
N GLY A 198 10.09 -8.37 -3.60
CA GLY A 198 10.57 -8.62 -2.24
C GLY A 198 10.00 -7.74 -1.15
N ASN A 199 10.88 -7.28 -0.28
CA ASN A 199 10.56 -6.53 0.92
C ASN A 199 10.59 -5.02 0.64
N HIS A 200 9.70 -4.26 1.28
CA HIS A 200 9.80 -2.80 1.30
C HIS A 200 10.96 -2.36 2.21
N SER A 201 12.16 -2.45 1.70
CA SER A 201 13.43 -2.16 2.39
C SER A 201 14.52 -1.89 1.37
N PRO A 202 15.77 -1.53 1.78
CA PRO A 202 16.89 -1.39 0.84
C PRO A 202 17.25 -2.65 0.06
N THR A 203 16.75 -3.84 0.45
CA THR A 203 16.97 -5.10 -0.29
C THR A 203 16.02 -5.33 -1.43
N MET A 204 14.96 -4.51 -1.56
CA MET A 204 14.00 -4.68 -2.66
C MET A 204 14.71 -4.62 -4.01
N TYR A 205 14.17 -5.36 -4.98
CA TYR A 205 14.77 -5.47 -6.30
C TYR A 205 13.85 -4.89 -7.37
N PRO A 206 14.12 -3.66 -7.84
CA PRO A 206 13.42 -3.11 -9.01
C PRO A 206 13.98 -3.76 -10.28
N ASP A 207 13.14 -4.47 -11.01
CA ASP A 207 13.49 -5.32 -12.14
C ASP A 207 12.96 -4.72 -13.43
N ILE A 208 13.85 -4.28 -14.31
CA ILE A 208 13.50 -3.65 -15.59
C ILE A 208 13.44 -4.62 -16.76
N ARG A 209 13.79 -5.91 -16.56
CA ARG A 209 14.00 -6.87 -17.65
C ARG A 209 12.79 -7.07 -18.55
N PHE A 210 11.59 -6.91 -18.01
CA PHE A 210 10.32 -7.06 -18.74
C PHE A 210 9.70 -5.72 -19.12
N ALA A 211 10.23 -4.62 -18.61
CA ALA A 211 9.67 -3.30 -18.81
C ALA A 211 9.86 -2.80 -20.23
N SER A 212 8.90 -2.00 -20.66
CA SER A 212 8.92 -1.37 -21.98
C SER A 212 8.29 0.02 -21.91
N SER A 213 8.55 0.84 -22.93
CA SER A 213 7.90 2.12 -23.13
C SER A 213 7.54 2.26 -24.61
N ASN A 214 6.26 2.38 -24.91
CA ASN A 214 5.75 2.47 -26.29
C ASN A 214 6.27 1.35 -27.21
N GLY A 215 6.37 0.13 -26.69
CA GLY A 215 6.87 -1.03 -27.41
C GLY A 215 8.39 -1.22 -27.43
N ASP A 216 9.16 -0.24 -26.96
CA ASP A 216 10.62 -0.34 -26.86
C ASP A 216 11.04 -0.97 -25.53
N ALA A 217 11.88 -1.99 -25.56
CA ALA A 217 12.37 -2.66 -24.35
C ALA A 217 13.17 -1.69 -23.48
N MET A 218 12.85 -1.64 -22.18
CA MET A 218 13.52 -0.75 -21.23
C MET A 218 15.02 -1.03 -21.14
N THR A 219 15.42 -2.30 -21.21
CA THR A 219 16.83 -2.68 -21.21
C THR A 219 17.62 -2.07 -22.38
N LYS A 220 16.99 -1.94 -23.54
CA LYS A 220 17.58 -1.28 -24.71
C LYS A 220 17.58 0.24 -24.58
N LEU A 221 16.52 0.82 -24.05
CA LEU A 221 16.41 2.27 -23.84
C LEU A 221 17.45 2.76 -22.82
N VAL A 222 17.64 2.03 -21.75
CA VAL A 222 18.65 2.33 -20.74
C VAL A 222 20.05 2.05 -21.28
N ASN A 223 20.26 0.90 -21.90
CA ASN A 223 21.52 0.45 -22.53
C ASN A 223 22.76 0.75 -21.67
N ASP A 224 22.67 0.49 -20.38
CA ASP A 224 23.70 0.79 -19.39
C ASP A 224 23.53 -0.12 -18.18
N GLU A 225 24.08 -1.32 -18.26
CA GLU A 225 23.97 -2.32 -17.20
C GLU A 225 24.62 -1.87 -15.89
N ALA A 226 25.76 -1.16 -15.99
CA ALA A 226 26.42 -0.62 -14.82
C ALA A 226 25.56 0.42 -14.11
N TRP A 227 24.86 1.26 -14.84
CA TRP A 227 23.91 2.22 -14.26
C TRP A 227 22.78 1.49 -13.52
N VAL A 228 22.24 0.43 -14.10
CA VAL A 228 21.17 -0.35 -13.47
C VAL A 228 21.64 -0.90 -12.12
N LYS A 229 22.81 -1.55 -12.09
CA LYS A 229 23.33 -2.23 -10.90
C LYS A 229 23.90 -1.28 -9.85
N ASP A 230 24.63 -0.26 -10.29
CA ASP A 230 25.42 0.60 -9.41
C ASP A 230 24.73 1.91 -9.05
N THR A 231 23.75 2.35 -9.81
CA THR A 231 23.05 3.62 -9.60
C THR A 231 21.55 3.42 -9.39
N PHE A 232 20.84 2.82 -10.33
CA PHE A 232 19.38 2.70 -10.30
C PHE A 232 18.89 1.91 -9.09
N ILE A 233 19.33 0.68 -8.94
CA ILE A 233 18.89 -0.19 -7.83
C ILE A 233 19.22 0.45 -6.47
N PRO A 234 20.45 0.93 -6.20
CA PRO A 234 20.75 1.59 -4.93
C PRO A 234 19.98 2.90 -4.72
N THR A 235 19.78 3.70 -5.74
CA THR A 235 19.03 4.97 -5.64
C THR A 235 17.59 4.72 -5.22
N VAL A 236 16.91 3.77 -5.85
CA VAL A 236 15.53 3.41 -5.49
C VAL A 236 15.50 2.83 -4.07
N GLY A 237 16.44 1.96 -3.74
CA GLY A 237 16.52 1.31 -2.42
C GLY A 237 16.78 2.28 -1.26
N LYS A 238 17.55 3.33 -1.50
CA LYS A 238 17.95 4.31 -0.47
C LYS A 238 17.17 5.63 -0.55
N ARG A 239 16.16 5.71 -1.40
CA ARG A 239 15.43 6.96 -1.63
C ARG A 239 14.77 7.51 -0.36
N GLY A 240 14.24 6.65 0.49
CA GLY A 240 13.65 7.06 1.76
C GLY A 240 14.66 7.76 2.68
N ALA A 241 15.87 7.22 2.80
CA ALA A 241 16.94 7.84 3.57
C ALA A 241 17.37 9.19 2.98
N ALA A 242 17.48 9.28 1.65
CA ALA A 242 17.84 10.53 0.96
C ALA A 242 16.80 11.63 1.22
N ILE A 243 15.51 11.29 1.25
CA ILE A 243 14.44 12.25 1.57
C ILE A 243 14.56 12.74 3.01
N ILE A 244 14.82 11.85 3.96
CA ILE A 244 15.01 12.23 5.37
C ILE A 244 16.20 13.17 5.51
N GLU A 245 17.32 12.86 4.85
CA GLU A 245 18.50 13.71 4.86
C GLU A 245 18.21 15.11 4.32
N ALA A 246 17.50 15.21 3.21
CA ALA A 246 17.20 16.49 2.57
C ALA A 246 16.10 17.28 3.29
N ARG A 247 15.06 16.61 3.77
CA ARG A 247 13.83 17.22 4.27
C ARG A 247 13.74 17.28 5.79
N GLY A 248 14.50 16.42 6.49
CA GLY A 248 14.43 16.26 7.94
C GLY A 248 13.25 15.42 8.42
N LEU A 249 12.40 14.96 7.53
CA LEU A 249 11.21 14.16 7.80
C LEU A 249 11.09 13.03 6.77
N SER A 250 10.45 11.94 7.17
CA SER A 250 10.14 10.83 6.25
C SER A 250 9.21 11.27 5.11
N SER A 251 9.23 10.54 4.02
CA SER A 251 8.26 10.75 2.93
C SER A 251 6.84 10.59 3.45
N ALA A 252 5.98 11.53 3.14
CA ALA A 252 4.59 11.54 3.56
C ALA A 252 3.64 11.64 2.35
N ALA A 253 3.77 12.68 1.55
CA ALA A 253 2.89 12.89 0.39
C ALA A 253 3.05 11.80 -0.67
N SER A 254 4.29 11.38 -0.97
CA SER A 254 4.53 10.30 -1.94
C SER A 254 4.09 8.93 -1.43
N ALA A 255 4.21 8.68 -0.14
CA ALA A 255 3.68 7.47 0.48
C ALA A 255 2.15 7.43 0.42
N ALA A 256 1.49 8.55 0.73
CA ALA A 256 0.04 8.69 0.59
C ALA A 256 -0.43 8.46 -0.85
N ASN A 257 0.27 9.06 -1.82
CA ASN A 257 -0.01 8.86 -3.24
C ASN A 257 0.10 7.40 -3.65
N ALA A 258 1.17 6.72 -3.23
CA ALA A 258 1.37 5.31 -3.52
C ALA A 258 0.29 4.41 -2.90
N ALA A 259 -0.17 4.74 -1.69
CA ALA A 259 -1.28 4.02 -1.05
C ALA A 259 -2.58 4.17 -1.84
N ILE A 260 -2.86 5.37 -2.35
CA ILE A 260 -4.01 5.63 -3.22
C ILE A 260 -3.88 4.83 -4.52
N ASP A 261 -2.72 4.85 -5.17
CA ASP A 261 -2.48 4.09 -6.41
C ASP A 261 -2.69 2.59 -6.20
N HIS A 262 -2.13 2.04 -5.13
CA HIS A 262 -2.25 0.63 -4.78
C HIS A 262 -3.71 0.23 -4.60
N MET A 263 -4.43 0.96 -3.78
CA MET A 263 -5.81 0.63 -3.44
C MET A 263 -6.76 0.88 -4.62
N ARG A 264 -6.56 1.96 -5.37
CA ARG A 264 -7.35 2.27 -6.57
C ARG A 264 -7.21 1.17 -7.62
N ASP A 265 -5.99 0.74 -7.90
CA ASP A 265 -5.74 -0.33 -8.86
C ASP A 265 -6.36 -1.65 -8.40
N TRP A 266 -6.28 -1.96 -7.13
CA TRP A 266 -6.92 -3.15 -6.57
C TRP A 266 -8.44 -3.09 -6.67
N ALA A 267 -9.04 -1.96 -6.29
CA ALA A 267 -10.49 -1.79 -6.27
C ALA A 267 -11.11 -1.63 -7.66
N LEU A 268 -10.46 -0.86 -8.56
CA LEU A 268 -11.01 -0.46 -9.85
C LEU A 268 -10.40 -1.22 -11.04
N GLY A 269 -9.29 -1.90 -10.84
CA GLY A 269 -8.62 -2.67 -11.88
C GLY A 269 -7.46 -1.95 -12.54
N THR A 270 -6.57 -2.73 -13.18
CA THR A 270 -5.37 -2.24 -13.87
C THR A 270 -5.47 -2.28 -15.38
N ASN A 271 -6.59 -2.77 -15.91
CA ASN A 271 -6.81 -2.91 -17.35
C ASN A 271 -5.68 -3.71 -18.04
N GLY A 272 -5.27 -4.82 -17.41
CA GLY A 272 -4.22 -5.70 -17.91
C GLY A 272 -2.79 -5.21 -17.64
N LYS A 273 -2.60 -4.03 -17.08
CA LYS A 273 -1.27 -3.51 -16.73
C LYS A 273 -0.75 -4.14 -15.44
N TRP A 274 0.57 -4.28 -15.38
CA TRP A 274 1.23 -4.78 -14.16
C TRP A 274 1.43 -3.65 -13.17
N VAL A 275 1.19 -3.99 -11.91
CA VAL A 275 1.57 -3.17 -10.77
C VAL A 275 2.27 -4.07 -9.75
N THR A 276 2.99 -3.47 -8.82
CA THR A 276 3.63 -4.22 -7.73
C THR A 276 2.76 -4.16 -6.49
N MET A 277 2.49 -5.32 -5.91
CA MET A 277 1.85 -5.45 -4.60
C MET A 277 2.62 -6.44 -3.72
N GLY A 278 2.76 -6.13 -2.45
CA GLY A 278 3.20 -7.12 -1.46
C GLY A 278 2.05 -8.06 -1.16
N VAL A 279 2.18 -9.34 -1.52
CA VAL A 279 1.12 -10.33 -1.39
C VAL A 279 1.61 -11.59 -0.69
N PRO A 280 0.73 -12.34 -0.02
CA PRO A 280 1.12 -13.62 0.58
C PRO A 280 1.72 -14.54 -0.47
N SER A 281 2.91 -15.07 -0.19
CA SER A 281 3.60 -15.97 -1.10
C SER A 281 2.90 -17.34 -1.16
N GLN A 282 2.86 -17.93 -2.35
CA GLN A 282 2.20 -19.23 -2.62
C GLN A 282 3.11 -20.18 -3.40
N GLY A 283 4.42 -19.94 -3.36
CA GLY A 283 5.39 -20.74 -4.10
C GLY A 283 5.75 -20.21 -5.48
N ASP A 284 5.08 -19.17 -5.97
CA ASP A 284 5.44 -18.55 -7.24
C ASP A 284 6.89 -18.06 -7.21
N TYR A 285 7.62 -18.28 -8.30
CA TYR A 285 9.04 -17.91 -8.46
C TYR A 285 9.96 -18.50 -7.39
N GLU A 286 9.62 -19.68 -6.87
CA GLU A 286 10.35 -20.36 -5.81
C GLU A 286 10.43 -19.56 -4.50
N ILE A 287 9.50 -18.64 -4.29
CA ILE A 287 9.33 -17.95 -3.01
C ILE A 287 8.38 -18.79 -2.15
N PRO A 288 8.89 -19.43 -1.08
CA PRO A 288 8.08 -20.33 -0.26
C PRO A 288 6.96 -19.57 0.47
N GLU A 289 5.93 -20.29 0.85
CA GLU A 289 4.89 -19.75 1.74
C GLU A 289 5.48 -19.24 3.05
N GLY A 290 4.81 -18.30 3.68
CA GLY A 290 5.18 -17.80 5.02
C GLY A 290 5.79 -16.42 5.03
N VAL A 291 5.68 -15.67 3.95
CA VAL A 291 6.05 -14.24 3.89
C VAL A 291 5.03 -13.48 3.03
N ILE A 292 5.01 -12.17 3.18
CA ILE A 292 4.37 -11.27 2.22
C ILE A 292 5.48 -10.66 1.36
N TYR A 293 5.40 -10.86 0.06
CA TYR A 293 6.49 -10.59 -0.88
C TYR A 293 6.01 -9.75 -2.05
N GLY A 294 6.78 -8.75 -2.44
CA GLY A 294 6.49 -7.92 -3.62
C GLY A 294 6.49 -8.75 -4.89
N MET A 295 5.37 -8.74 -5.59
CA MET A 295 5.11 -9.52 -6.82
C MET A 295 4.48 -8.64 -7.89
N PRO A 296 4.68 -8.96 -9.19
CA PRO A 296 3.91 -8.32 -10.24
C PRO A 296 2.50 -8.89 -10.26
N VAL A 297 1.51 -8.01 -10.29
CA VAL A 297 0.10 -8.41 -10.34
C VAL A 297 -0.67 -7.61 -11.37
N THR A 298 -1.77 -8.17 -11.84
CA THR A 298 -2.85 -7.46 -12.52
C THR A 298 -4.08 -7.50 -11.62
N CYS A 299 -4.94 -6.48 -11.73
CA CYS A 299 -6.15 -6.40 -10.93
C CYS A 299 -7.38 -6.27 -11.81
N GLN A 300 -8.45 -6.99 -11.44
CA GLN A 300 -9.74 -6.98 -12.12
C GLN A 300 -10.84 -7.37 -11.12
N ASN A 301 -11.95 -6.67 -11.17
CA ASN A 301 -13.14 -6.96 -10.34
C ASN A 301 -12.83 -7.03 -8.83
N GLY A 302 -11.93 -6.18 -8.34
CA GLY A 302 -11.55 -6.14 -6.93
C GLY A 302 -10.61 -7.25 -6.49
N GLU A 303 -10.05 -8.01 -7.42
CA GLU A 303 -9.10 -9.09 -7.15
C GLU A 303 -7.77 -8.86 -7.86
N TYR A 304 -6.68 -9.28 -7.25
CA TYR A 304 -5.37 -9.31 -7.91
C TYR A 304 -5.02 -10.72 -8.34
N THR A 305 -4.24 -10.82 -9.41
CA THR A 305 -3.68 -12.07 -9.91
C THR A 305 -2.18 -11.89 -10.12
N ILE A 306 -1.37 -12.77 -9.54
CA ILE A 306 0.08 -12.76 -9.74
C ILE A 306 0.39 -13.07 -11.20
N VAL A 307 1.23 -12.25 -11.83
CA VAL A 307 1.76 -12.53 -13.17
C VAL A 307 2.70 -13.73 -13.09
N LYS A 308 2.41 -14.77 -13.84
CA LYS A 308 3.15 -16.04 -13.80
C LYS A 308 4.03 -16.23 -15.03
N GLY A 309 5.00 -17.13 -14.94
CA GLY A 309 5.77 -17.58 -16.09
C GLY A 309 6.91 -16.67 -16.51
N LEU A 310 7.29 -15.71 -15.67
CA LEU A 310 8.45 -14.85 -15.93
C LEU A 310 9.74 -15.63 -15.70
N ASP A 311 10.69 -15.46 -16.60
CA ASP A 311 12.01 -16.07 -16.48
C ASP A 311 12.87 -15.28 -15.50
N ILE A 312 13.52 -15.98 -14.57
CA ILE A 312 14.36 -15.36 -13.53
C ILE A 312 15.82 -15.75 -13.81
N ASP A 313 16.62 -14.75 -14.22
CA ASP A 313 18.05 -14.95 -14.46
C ASP A 313 18.84 -15.06 -13.15
N ALA A 314 20.11 -15.41 -13.25
CA ALA A 314 20.97 -15.65 -12.08
C ALA A 314 21.12 -14.40 -11.20
N PHE A 315 21.33 -13.23 -11.78
CA PHE A 315 21.44 -11.98 -11.04
C PHE A 315 20.13 -11.67 -10.28
N SER A 316 19.00 -11.78 -10.96
CA SER A 316 17.68 -11.55 -10.36
C SER A 316 17.40 -12.54 -9.25
N ARG A 317 17.73 -13.82 -9.43
CA ARG A 317 17.56 -14.83 -8.39
C ARG A 317 18.35 -14.50 -7.13
N GLU A 318 19.60 -14.07 -7.28
CA GLU A 318 20.42 -13.66 -6.15
C GLU A 318 19.79 -12.49 -5.38
N ARG A 319 19.32 -11.49 -6.09
CA ARG A 319 18.63 -10.33 -5.48
C ARG A 319 17.33 -10.72 -4.80
N MET A 320 16.52 -11.56 -5.44
CA MET A 320 15.26 -12.06 -4.90
C MET A 320 15.48 -12.92 -3.66
N ASN A 321 16.53 -13.73 -3.64
CA ASN A 321 16.88 -14.54 -2.46
C ASN A 321 17.37 -13.67 -1.30
N ALA A 322 18.13 -12.62 -1.55
CA ALA A 322 18.61 -11.71 -0.51
C ALA A 322 17.48 -11.00 0.20
N THR A 323 16.49 -10.48 -0.54
CA THR A 323 15.32 -9.83 0.05
C THR A 323 14.39 -10.83 0.77
N LEU A 324 14.28 -12.05 0.26
CA LEU A 324 13.56 -13.13 0.93
C LEU A 324 14.20 -13.49 2.28
N GLU A 325 15.52 -13.62 2.32
CA GLU A 325 16.25 -13.92 3.55
C GLU A 325 16.00 -12.85 4.62
N GLU A 326 15.97 -11.59 4.24
CA GLU A 326 15.62 -10.50 5.17
C GLU A 326 14.20 -10.67 5.71
N LEU A 327 13.23 -10.96 4.85
CA LEU A 327 11.84 -11.20 5.27
C LEU A 327 11.69 -12.41 6.21
N GLU A 328 12.37 -13.49 5.91
CA GLU A 328 12.36 -14.68 6.78
C GLU A 328 12.99 -14.38 8.14
N GLY A 329 14.05 -13.59 8.17
CA GLY A 329 14.68 -13.12 9.41
C GLY A 329 13.74 -12.25 10.24
N GLU A 330 13.03 -11.32 9.61
CA GLU A 330 12.02 -10.49 10.28
C GLU A 330 10.87 -11.33 10.85
N ARG A 331 10.34 -12.26 10.06
CA ARG A 331 9.30 -13.19 10.50
C ARG A 331 9.78 -14.02 11.72
N ASN A 332 10.97 -14.56 11.66
CA ASN A 332 11.52 -15.38 12.75
C ASN A 332 11.70 -14.55 14.03
N GLY A 333 12.03 -13.26 13.90
CA GLY A 333 12.16 -12.34 15.03
C GLY A 333 10.84 -12.05 15.76
N VAL A 334 9.69 -12.27 15.11
CA VAL A 334 8.35 -12.07 15.68
C VAL A 334 7.52 -13.35 15.74
N LYS A 335 8.17 -14.50 15.63
CA LYS A 335 7.50 -15.80 15.56
C LYS A 335 6.54 -16.03 16.72
N HIS A 336 6.88 -15.58 17.92
CA HIS A 336 6.05 -15.68 19.12
C HIS A 336 4.73 -14.88 19.03
N LEU A 337 4.62 -13.94 18.09
CA LEU A 337 3.40 -13.16 17.84
C LEU A 337 2.48 -13.82 16.80
N LEU A 338 2.92 -14.88 16.14
CA LEU A 338 2.21 -15.47 15.02
C LEU A 338 1.25 -16.60 15.41
N GLY A 339 1.19 -16.96 16.66
CA GLY A 339 0.29 -17.98 17.20
C GLY A 339 0.81 -19.39 17.07
#